data_f03117d553fa75ff8b936013ef38155a
#
_entry.id   f03117d553fa75ff8b936013ef38155a
#
_cell.length_a   1.000
_cell.length_b   1.000
_cell.length_c   1.000
_cell.angle_alpha   90.00
_cell.angle_beta   90.00
_cell.angle_gamma   90.00
#
_symmetry.space_group_name_H-M   'P 1'
#
loop_
_entity.id
_entity.type
_entity.pdbx_description
1 polymer ?
#
loop_
_entity_poly.entity_id
_entity_poly.type
_entity_poly.pdbx_seq_one_letter_code
_entity_poly.pdbx_strand_id
1 'polypeptide(L)'
;MDKETKHAQSAALREQIEELTALVLVEYEGLTVAESEELRGRFREAGCTYRVYKNSVIRYAVTGTSHEPITPLLKGVSGLAYNADDPGAPARVARDYAKDNDKVRLKGAVVEGEVLEGQSVVKLAEMPGPREIKAKLLMLFKTPATRMAQVMQAAPRDFLRVLNAKKKKDEEAA
;
A
#
# COMPACT_ATOMS: atom_id res chain seq x y z
N MET A 1 11.23 -20.38 24.65
CA MET A 1 11.93 -19.16 24.20
C MET A 1 12.38 -18.42 25.45
N ASP A 2 13.67 -18.32 25.64
CA ASP A 2 14.25 -17.75 26.87
C ASP A 2 14.06 -16.24 26.96
N LYS A 3 14.15 -15.71 28.17
CA LYS A 3 13.91 -14.29 28.42
C LYS A 3 14.93 -13.40 27.70
N GLU A 4 16.18 -13.87 27.63
CA GLU A 4 17.29 -13.20 26.94
C GLU A 4 17.07 -13.14 25.42
N THR A 5 16.62 -14.22 24.80
CA THR A 5 16.32 -14.26 23.36
C THR A 5 15.18 -13.33 22.99
N LYS A 6 14.18 -13.18 23.86
CA LYS A 6 13.08 -12.21 23.65
C LYS A 6 13.57 -10.77 23.71
N HIS A 7 14.43 -10.45 24.67
CA HIS A 7 15.00 -9.12 24.81
C HIS A 7 15.92 -8.77 23.63
N ALA A 8 16.75 -9.71 23.18
CA ALA A 8 17.59 -9.49 22.01
C ALA A 8 16.76 -9.26 20.73
N GLN A 9 15.70 -10.07 20.53
CA GLN A 9 14.80 -9.88 19.39
C GLN A 9 13.99 -8.58 19.45
N SER A 10 13.56 -8.18 20.67
CA SER A 10 12.82 -6.92 20.83
C SER A 10 13.72 -5.70 20.61
N ALA A 11 14.99 -5.75 21.01
CA ALA A 11 15.94 -4.68 20.78
C ALA A 11 16.25 -4.52 19.29
N ALA A 12 16.55 -5.62 18.59
CA ALA A 12 16.80 -5.60 17.15
C ALA A 12 15.56 -5.14 16.34
N LEU A 13 14.36 -5.53 16.79
CA LEU A 13 13.10 -5.10 16.16
C LEU A 13 12.84 -3.60 16.43
N ARG A 14 13.15 -3.12 17.62
CA ARG A 14 12.99 -1.71 17.99
C ARG A 14 13.84 -0.80 17.13
N GLU A 15 15.12 -1.12 16.93
CA GLU A 15 16.02 -0.38 16.05
C GLU A 15 15.46 -0.30 14.61
N GLN A 16 14.92 -1.39 14.10
CA GLN A 16 14.27 -1.41 12.78
C GLN A 16 12.99 -0.57 12.74
N ILE A 17 12.17 -0.61 13.79
CA ILE A 17 10.87 0.10 13.85
C ILE A 17 11.07 1.62 14.00
N GLU A 18 12.08 2.07 14.71
CA GLU A 18 12.35 3.50 14.92
C GLU A 18 12.63 4.25 13.61
N GLU A 19 13.16 3.57 12.60
CA GLU A 19 13.43 4.14 11.27
C GLU A 19 12.19 4.10 10.33
N LEU A 20 11.13 3.38 10.70
CA LEU A 20 9.99 3.14 9.83
C LEU A 20 8.87 4.15 10.05
N THR A 21 8.31 4.64 8.96
CA THR A 21 7.16 5.56 8.95
C THR A 21 5.85 4.81 9.17
N ALA A 22 5.75 3.56 8.73
CA ALA A 22 4.52 2.78 8.80
C ALA A 22 4.76 1.32 9.11
N LEU A 23 3.85 0.75 9.90
CA LEU A 23 3.79 -0.67 10.26
C LEU A 23 2.40 -1.21 9.93
N VAL A 24 2.34 -2.33 9.23
CA VAL A 24 1.08 -3.00 8.87
C VAL A 24 1.00 -4.34 9.59
N LEU A 25 -0.11 -4.55 10.29
CA LEU A 25 -0.45 -5.84 10.91
C LEU A 25 -1.35 -6.64 9.98
N VAL A 26 -0.88 -7.83 9.67
CA VAL A 26 -1.60 -8.82 8.87
C VAL A 26 -1.98 -9.98 9.78
N GLU A 27 -3.26 -10.29 9.84
CA GLU A 27 -3.77 -11.49 10.48
C GLU A 27 -3.76 -12.64 9.48
N TYR A 28 -3.27 -13.79 9.92
CA TYR A 28 -3.29 -15.00 9.11
C TYR A 28 -3.75 -16.16 9.99
N GLU A 29 -4.72 -16.90 9.53
CA GLU A 29 -5.27 -18.02 10.25
C GLU A 29 -5.48 -19.21 9.31
N GLY A 30 -4.90 -20.36 9.67
CA GLY A 30 -5.07 -21.59 8.90
C GLY A 30 -4.39 -21.60 7.51
N LEU A 31 -3.30 -20.84 7.32
CA LEU A 31 -2.50 -20.90 6.10
C LEU A 31 -1.71 -22.22 6.01
N THR A 32 -1.68 -22.80 4.83
CA THR A 32 -0.77 -23.91 4.51
C THR A 32 0.65 -23.39 4.31
N VAL A 33 1.63 -24.29 4.30
CA VAL A 33 3.04 -23.91 4.08
C VAL A 33 3.21 -23.26 2.71
N ALA A 34 2.59 -23.83 1.67
CA ALA A 34 2.65 -23.29 0.31
C ALA A 34 2.05 -21.88 0.22
N GLU A 35 0.87 -21.66 0.80
CA GLU A 35 0.22 -20.33 0.86
C GLU A 35 1.08 -19.30 1.63
N SER A 36 1.75 -19.75 2.70
CA SER A 36 2.63 -18.88 3.48
C SER A 36 3.90 -18.50 2.71
N GLU A 37 4.45 -19.41 1.91
CA GLU A 37 5.59 -19.13 1.04
C GLU A 37 5.22 -18.19 -0.10
N GLU A 38 4.05 -18.39 -0.70
CA GLU A 38 3.51 -17.49 -1.73
C GLU A 38 3.31 -16.06 -1.17
N LEU A 39 2.69 -15.93 0.01
CA LEU A 39 2.52 -14.64 0.67
C LEU A 39 3.87 -13.93 0.90
N ARG A 40 4.86 -14.66 1.41
CA ARG A 40 6.22 -14.12 1.58
C ARG A 40 6.88 -13.74 0.26
N GLY A 41 6.64 -14.51 -0.79
CA GLY A 41 7.09 -14.21 -2.15
C GLY A 41 6.54 -12.88 -2.64
N ARG A 42 5.22 -12.68 -2.58
CA ARG A 42 4.54 -11.43 -2.98
C ARG A 42 5.03 -10.21 -2.18
N PHE A 43 5.25 -10.35 -0.87
CA PHE A 43 5.83 -9.27 -0.07
C PHE A 43 7.27 -8.93 -0.51
N ARG A 44 8.08 -9.94 -0.79
CA ARG A 44 9.46 -9.76 -1.23
C ARG A 44 9.54 -9.11 -2.62
N GLU A 45 8.68 -9.50 -3.56
CA GLU A 45 8.56 -8.90 -4.90
C GLU A 45 8.19 -7.41 -4.81
N ALA A 46 7.34 -7.04 -3.85
CA ALA A 46 6.98 -5.65 -3.59
C ALA A 46 8.04 -4.88 -2.76
N GLY A 47 9.19 -5.47 -2.47
CA GLY A 47 10.22 -4.86 -1.64
C GLY A 47 9.86 -4.71 -0.17
N CYS A 48 8.82 -5.42 0.29
CA CYS A 48 8.35 -5.36 1.67
C CYS A 48 9.00 -6.46 2.51
N THR A 49 9.34 -6.13 3.74
CA THR A 49 9.77 -7.11 4.73
C THR A 49 8.55 -7.60 5.49
N TYR A 50 8.31 -8.91 5.43
CA TYR A 50 7.26 -9.58 6.20
C TYR A 50 7.87 -10.56 7.19
N ARG A 51 7.60 -10.36 8.47
CA ARG A 51 8.08 -11.24 9.55
C ARG A 51 6.99 -11.50 10.57
N VAL A 52 7.02 -12.70 11.12
CA VAL A 52 6.13 -13.12 12.18
C VAL A 52 6.89 -13.09 13.50
N TYR A 53 6.36 -12.33 14.43
CA TYR A 53 6.90 -12.24 15.79
C TYR A 53 5.82 -12.58 16.81
N LYS A 54 6.25 -13.02 17.98
CA LYS A 54 5.34 -13.19 19.10
C LYS A 54 4.80 -11.83 19.55
N ASN A 55 3.49 -11.69 19.78
CA ASN A 55 2.87 -10.42 20.16
C ASN A 55 3.54 -9.74 21.37
N SER A 56 4.05 -10.54 22.33
CA SER A 56 4.80 -9.99 23.46
C SER A 56 6.10 -9.29 23.03
N VAL A 57 6.80 -9.80 22.01
CA VAL A 57 8.04 -9.20 21.48
C VAL A 57 7.71 -7.89 20.78
N ILE A 58 6.66 -7.89 19.93
CA ILE A 58 6.18 -6.69 19.25
C ILE A 58 5.81 -5.62 20.28
N ARG A 59 5.04 -6.00 21.31
CA ARG A 59 4.62 -5.06 22.36
C ARG A 59 5.81 -4.40 23.06
N TYR A 60 6.85 -5.16 23.43
CA TYR A 60 8.06 -4.60 24.03
C TYR A 60 8.84 -3.70 23.05
N ALA A 61 8.92 -4.06 21.79
CA ALA A 61 9.62 -3.27 20.79
C ALA A 61 8.94 -1.92 20.51
N VAL A 62 7.61 -1.89 20.54
CA VAL A 62 6.79 -0.71 20.20
C VAL A 62 6.63 0.23 21.40
N THR A 63 6.77 -0.26 22.65
CA THR A 63 6.66 0.58 23.85
C THR A 63 7.69 1.71 23.83
N GLY A 64 7.22 2.97 23.93
CA GLY A 64 8.05 4.17 23.88
C GLY A 64 8.45 4.62 22.48
N THR A 65 7.87 4.07 21.42
CA THR A 65 8.02 4.55 20.04
C THR A 65 6.70 5.18 19.54
N SER A 66 6.75 5.90 18.42
CA SER A 66 5.57 6.47 17.77
C SER A 66 4.51 5.43 17.41
N HIS A 67 4.88 4.15 17.38
CA HIS A 67 4.01 3.04 17.03
C HIS A 67 3.31 2.36 18.24
N GLU A 68 3.45 2.89 19.44
CA GLU A 68 2.81 2.36 20.67
C GLU A 68 1.29 2.16 20.54
N PRO A 69 0.54 3.03 19.83
CA PRO A 69 -0.90 2.87 19.66
C PRO A 69 -1.34 1.57 18.96
N ILE A 70 -0.42 0.78 18.38
CA ILE A 70 -0.71 -0.53 17.78
C ILE A 70 -1.02 -1.63 18.81
N THR A 71 -0.69 -1.39 20.09
CA THR A 71 -0.78 -2.39 21.18
C THR A 71 -2.17 -3.05 21.32
N PRO A 72 -3.31 -2.34 21.24
CA PRO A 72 -4.63 -2.97 21.35
C PRO A 72 -4.93 -3.93 20.19
N LEU A 73 -4.31 -3.74 19.01
CA LEU A 73 -4.49 -4.59 17.83
C LEU A 73 -3.69 -5.90 17.89
N LEU A 74 -2.75 -6.04 18.82
CA LEU A 74 -1.92 -7.23 18.99
C LEU A 74 -2.68 -8.36 19.72
N LYS A 75 -3.80 -8.83 19.14
CA LYS A 75 -4.58 -9.97 19.62
C LYS A 75 -4.50 -11.09 18.57
N GLY A 76 -4.41 -12.37 18.99
CA GLY A 76 -4.35 -13.50 18.07
C GLY A 76 -3.05 -13.60 17.29
N VAL A 77 -3.09 -14.21 16.11
CA VAL A 77 -1.93 -14.41 15.24
C VAL A 77 -1.70 -13.16 14.40
N SER A 78 -0.50 -12.60 14.48
CA SER A 78 -0.19 -11.35 13.77
C SER A 78 1.17 -11.44 13.11
N GLY A 79 1.21 -11.11 11.82
CA GLY A 79 2.41 -10.86 11.05
C GLY A 79 2.65 -9.37 10.92
N LEU A 80 3.90 -8.97 10.98
CA LEU A 80 4.35 -7.60 10.82
C LEU A 80 4.91 -7.41 9.41
N ALA A 81 4.35 -6.48 8.65
CA ALA A 81 4.81 -6.11 7.33
C ALA A 81 5.19 -4.63 7.31
N TYR A 82 6.33 -4.31 6.74
CA TYR A 82 6.83 -2.94 6.65
C TYR A 82 7.69 -2.73 5.40
N ASN A 83 7.76 -1.48 4.96
CA ASN A 83 8.64 -1.03 3.89
C ASN A 83 9.15 0.38 4.25
N ALA A 84 10.45 0.63 4.07
CA ALA A 84 11.06 1.92 4.36
C ALA A 84 10.72 2.98 3.27
N ASP A 85 10.62 2.55 2.00
CA ASP A 85 10.44 3.45 0.86
C ASP A 85 8.97 3.82 0.62
N ASP A 86 8.07 2.85 0.81
CA ASP A 86 6.63 3.01 0.52
C ASP A 86 5.78 2.47 1.66
N PRO A 87 5.22 3.35 2.50
CA PRO A 87 4.40 2.96 3.65
C PRO A 87 3.10 2.25 3.25
N GLY A 88 2.60 2.48 2.04
CA GLY A 88 1.37 1.86 1.52
C GLY A 88 1.58 0.49 0.87
N ALA A 89 2.82 0.15 0.47
CA ALA A 89 3.11 -1.10 -0.23
C ALA A 89 2.69 -2.36 0.55
N PRO A 90 3.00 -2.51 1.85
CA PRO A 90 2.60 -3.69 2.61
C PRO A 90 1.07 -3.85 2.68
N ALA A 91 0.33 -2.74 2.81
CA ALA A 91 -1.13 -2.77 2.85
C ALA A 91 -1.74 -3.17 1.50
N ARG A 92 -1.16 -2.71 0.38
CA ARG A 92 -1.60 -3.12 -0.98
C ARG A 92 -1.42 -4.61 -1.20
N VAL A 93 -0.23 -5.15 -0.92
CA VAL A 93 0.06 -6.57 -1.07
C VAL A 93 -0.87 -7.42 -0.20
N ALA A 94 -1.04 -7.05 1.06
CA ALA A 94 -1.91 -7.78 1.97
C ALA A 94 -3.38 -7.74 1.53
N ARG A 95 -3.87 -6.59 1.04
CA ARG A 95 -5.23 -6.45 0.50
C ARG A 95 -5.43 -7.30 -0.76
N ASP A 96 -4.48 -7.27 -1.68
CA ASP A 96 -4.61 -8.01 -2.94
C ASP A 96 -4.56 -9.52 -2.68
N TYR A 97 -3.72 -9.96 -1.74
CA TYR A 97 -3.70 -11.37 -1.31
C TYR A 97 -4.99 -11.76 -0.55
N ALA A 98 -5.55 -10.86 0.26
CA ALA A 98 -6.80 -11.10 0.98
C ALA A 98 -8.02 -11.23 0.05
N LYS A 99 -7.96 -10.73 -1.20
CA LYS A 99 -9.01 -10.98 -2.20
C LYS A 99 -8.96 -12.41 -2.74
N ASP A 100 -7.76 -12.97 -2.83
CA ASP A 100 -7.53 -14.32 -3.34
C ASP A 100 -7.72 -15.38 -2.24
N ASN A 101 -7.48 -15.00 -0.96
CA ASN A 101 -7.50 -15.90 0.19
C ASN A 101 -8.16 -15.26 1.42
N ASP A 102 -9.33 -15.78 1.81
CA ASP A 102 -10.09 -15.34 3.00
C ASP A 102 -9.37 -15.58 4.33
N LYS A 103 -8.28 -16.38 4.33
CA LYS A 103 -7.48 -16.72 5.51
C LYS A 103 -6.55 -15.60 5.95
N VAL A 104 -6.35 -14.58 5.12
CA VAL A 104 -5.51 -13.43 5.40
C VAL A 104 -6.38 -12.19 5.49
N ARG A 105 -6.22 -11.43 6.57
CA ARG A 105 -6.96 -10.18 6.79
C ARG A 105 -6.03 -9.08 7.25
N LEU A 106 -6.29 -7.88 6.76
CA LEU A 106 -5.67 -6.67 7.28
C LEU A 106 -6.30 -6.34 8.63
N LYS A 107 -5.50 -6.38 9.69
CA LYS A 107 -5.93 -6.11 11.06
C LYS A 107 -5.91 -4.63 11.36
N GLY A 108 -4.84 -3.99 10.98
CA GLY A 108 -4.61 -2.58 11.19
C GLY A 108 -3.25 -2.15 10.67
N ALA A 109 -3.04 -0.85 10.66
CA ALA A 109 -1.76 -0.25 10.37
C ALA A 109 -1.52 0.93 11.30
N VAL A 110 -0.26 1.26 11.56
CA VAL A 110 0.11 2.53 12.17
C VAL A 110 0.98 3.28 11.19
N VAL A 111 0.61 4.51 10.92
CA VAL A 111 1.33 5.42 10.04
C VAL A 111 1.56 6.71 10.82
N GLU A 112 2.82 7.10 10.99
CA GLU A 112 3.21 8.33 11.72
C GLU A 112 2.57 8.47 13.12
N GLY A 113 2.31 7.35 13.79
CA GLY A 113 1.69 7.34 15.11
C GLY A 113 0.15 7.29 15.11
N GLU A 114 -0.50 7.40 13.96
CA GLU A 114 -1.94 7.23 13.85
C GLU A 114 -2.30 5.77 13.58
N VAL A 115 -3.28 5.26 14.34
CA VAL A 115 -3.82 3.90 14.15
C VAL A 115 -4.90 3.93 13.10
N LEU A 116 -4.74 3.11 12.10
CA LEU A 116 -5.71 2.89 11.04
C LEU A 116 -6.32 1.48 11.23
N GLU A 117 -7.63 1.42 11.40
CA GLU A 117 -8.38 0.17 11.55
C GLU A 117 -9.48 0.04 10.50
N GLY A 118 -9.87 -1.18 10.19
CA GLY A 118 -11.01 -1.47 9.34
C GLY A 118 -10.90 -0.82 7.95
N GLN A 119 -11.85 0.06 7.62
CA GLN A 119 -11.90 0.72 6.32
C GLN A 119 -10.76 1.71 6.08
N SER A 120 -10.17 2.26 7.14
CA SER A 120 -9.06 3.22 7.00
C SER A 120 -7.79 2.53 6.49
N VAL A 121 -7.56 1.27 6.86
CA VAL A 121 -6.44 0.47 6.31
C VAL A 121 -6.65 0.16 4.82
N VAL A 122 -7.90 -0.04 4.42
CA VAL A 122 -8.22 -0.24 3.00
C VAL A 122 -7.90 1.02 2.19
N LYS A 123 -8.21 2.21 2.73
CA LYS A 123 -7.84 3.49 2.10
C LYS A 123 -6.31 3.65 1.98
N LEU A 124 -5.54 3.21 3.00
CA LEU A 124 -4.09 3.18 2.91
C LEU A 124 -3.62 2.27 1.75
N ALA A 125 -4.26 1.12 1.59
CA ALA A 125 -3.99 0.20 0.48
C ALA A 125 -4.41 0.75 -0.90
N GLU A 126 -5.30 1.74 -0.96
CA GLU A 126 -5.69 2.43 -2.20
C GLU A 126 -4.74 3.58 -2.56
N MET A 127 -3.93 4.03 -1.62
CA MET A 127 -2.96 5.09 -1.89
C MET A 127 -1.92 4.64 -2.93
N PRO A 128 -1.71 5.45 -3.98
CA PRO A 128 -0.68 5.19 -4.97
C PRO A 128 0.72 5.30 -4.33
N GLY A 129 1.69 4.63 -4.92
CA GLY A 129 3.07 4.71 -4.47
C GLY A 129 3.67 6.12 -4.58
N PRO A 130 4.77 6.41 -3.87
CA PRO A 130 5.37 7.75 -3.82
C PRO A 130 5.80 8.27 -5.21
N ARG A 131 6.21 7.37 -6.10
CA ARG A 131 6.52 7.73 -7.50
C ARG A 131 5.28 8.17 -8.27
N GLU A 132 4.15 7.48 -8.06
CA GLU A 132 2.88 7.81 -8.72
C GLU A 132 2.28 9.10 -8.17
N ILE A 133 2.42 9.36 -6.86
CA ILE A 133 2.01 10.64 -6.24
C ILE A 133 2.79 11.79 -6.86
N LYS A 134 4.12 11.66 -6.97
CA LYS A 134 4.97 12.66 -7.64
C LYS A 134 4.58 12.87 -9.10
N ALA A 135 4.28 11.79 -9.83
CA ALA A 135 3.82 11.87 -11.22
C ALA A 135 2.47 12.58 -11.33
N LYS A 136 1.51 12.28 -10.45
CA LYS A 136 0.21 12.95 -10.39
C LYS A 136 0.34 14.43 -10.06
N LEU A 137 1.21 14.81 -9.13
CA LEU A 137 1.50 16.20 -8.82
C LEU A 137 2.07 16.96 -10.05
N LEU A 138 3.05 16.38 -10.72
CA LEU A 138 3.62 16.97 -11.95
C LEU A 138 2.56 17.10 -13.06
N MET A 139 1.68 16.11 -13.19
CA MET A 139 0.56 16.17 -14.14
C MET A 139 -0.41 17.30 -13.79
N LEU A 140 -0.73 17.49 -12.51
CA LEU A 140 -1.58 18.60 -12.06
C LEU A 140 -0.97 19.96 -12.38
N PHE A 141 0.33 20.14 -12.19
CA PHE A 141 1.03 21.38 -12.57
C PHE A 141 1.03 21.65 -14.08
N LYS A 142 1.11 20.60 -14.91
CA LYS A 142 1.03 20.72 -16.38
C LYS A 142 -0.40 20.93 -16.89
N THR A 143 -1.42 20.55 -16.12
CA THR A 143 -2.82 20.56 -16.56
C THR A 143 -3.30 21.94 -17.07
N PRO A 144 -3.01 23.08 -16.41
CA PRO A 144 -3.44 24.39 -16.92
C PRO A 144 -2.88 24.71 -18.31
N ALA A 145 -1.58 24.50 -18.50
CA ALA A 145 -0.93 24.77 -19.78
C ALA A 145 -1.45 23.82 -20.88
N THR A 146 -1.62 22.55 -20.55
CA THR A 146 -2.17 21.55 -21.48
C THR A 146 -3.62 21.90 -21.88
N ARG A 147 -4.45 22.33 -20.94
CA ARG A 147 -5.82 22.78 -21.22
C ARG A 147 -5.86 24.01 -22.14
N MET A 148 -5.01 25.00 -21.89
CA MET A 148 -4.90 26.14 -22.78
C MET A 148 -4.55 25.72 -24.21
N ALA A 149 -3.52 24.89 -24.38
CA ALA A 149 -3.13 24.36 -25.68
C ALA A 149 -4.25 23.55 -26.35
N GLN A 150 -4.99 22.75 -25.58
CA GLN A 150 -6.14 21.99 -26.09
C GLN A 150 -7.27 22.90 -26.58
N VAL A 151 -7.60 23.95 -25.84
CA VAL A 151 -8.64 24.93 -26.25
C VAL A 151 -8.23 25.66 -27.54
N MET A 152 -6.96 26.07 -27.67
CA MET A 152 -6.48 26.68 -28.89
C MET A 152 -6.51 25.74 -30.10
N GLN A 153 -6.32 24.44 -29.89
CA GLN A 153 -6.38 23.43 -30.95
C GLN A 153 -7.81 22.88 -31.19
N ALA A 154 -8.77 23.21 -30.37
CA ALA A 154 -10.14 22.67 -30.47
C ALA A 154 -10.81 23.11 -31.77
N ALA A 155 -10.79 24.40 -32.09
CA ALA A 155 -11.45 24.95 -33.29
C ALA A 155 -10.96 24.30 -34.61
N PRO A 156 -9.65 24.25 -34.93
CA PRO A 156 -9.19 23.58 -36.14
C PRO A 156 -9.45 22.04 -36.11
N ARG A 157 -9.36 21.41 -34.95
CA ARG A 157 -9.64 19.97 -34.84
C ARG A 157 -11.12 19.64 -35.10
N ASP A 158 -12.03 20.43 -34.55
CA ASP A 158 -13.47 20.21 -34.73
C ASP A 158 -13.87 20.49 -36.21
N PHE A 159 -13.26 21.48 -36.86
CA PHE A 159 -13.46 21.70 -38.26
C PHE A 159 -13.03 20.50 -39.13
N LEU A 160 -11.84 19.96 -38.89
CA LEU A 160 -11.38 18.75 -39.57
C LEU A 160 -12.28 17.55 -39.31
N ARG A 161 -12.82 17.44 -38.09
CA ARG A 161 -13.75 16.36 -37.73
C ARG A 161 -15.06 16.42 -38.49
N VAL A 162 -15.60 17.64 -38.70
CA VAL A 162 -16.81 17.85 -39.49
C VAL A 162 -16.55 17.54 -40.96
N LEU A 163 -15.42 17.98 -41.53
CA LEU A 163 -15.05 17.65 -42.90
C LEU A 163 -14.90 16.17 -43.15
N ASN A 164 -14.23 15.47 -42.24
CA ASN A 164 -14.08 14.02 -42.32
C ASN A 164 -15.44 13.28 -42.17
N ALA A 165 -16.32 13.78 -41.32
CA ALA A 165 -17.66 13.23 -41.17
C ALA A 165 -18.51 13.42 -42.45
N LYS A 166 -18.35 14.59 -43.12
CA LYS A 166 -19.03 14.84 -44.40
C LYS A 166 -18.49 13.90 -45.47
N LYS A 167 -17.17 13.78 -45.59
CA LYS A 167 -16.53 12.88 -46.56
C LYS A 167 -17.02 11.42 -46.40
N LYS A 168 -17.08 10.92 -45.14
CA LYS A 168 -17.63 9.57 -44.88
C LYS A 168 -19.08 9.41 -45.32
N LYS A 169 -19.94 10.42 -45.08
CA LYS A 169 -21.33 10.38 -45.52
C LYS A 169 -21.46 10.38 -47.06
N ASP A 170 -20.63 11.12 -47.73
CA ASP A 170 -20.60 11.17 -49.18
C ASP A 170 -20.08 9.85 -49.80
N GLU A 171 -19.14 9.18 -49.14
CA GLU A 171 -18.62 7.85 -49.50
C GLU A 171 -19.62 6.73 -49.23
N GLU A 172 -20.44 6.85 -48.17
CA GLU A 172 -21.53 5.88 -47.85
C GLU A 172 -22.78 6.07 -48.72
N ALA A 173 -22.94 7.21 -49.38
CA ALA A 173 -24.07 7.55 -50.26
C ALA A 173 -23.78 7.30 -51.74
N ALA A 174 -22.56 6.94 -52.12
CA ALA A 174 -22.11 6.62 -53.47
C ALA A 174 -21.97 5.09 -53.67
#